data_70a77aa63dbe73e0a110c535c7498922
#
_entry.id   70a77aa63dbe73e0a110c535c7498922
#
_cell.length_a   1.000
_cell.length_b   1.000
_cell.length_c   1.000
_cell.angle_alpha   90.00
_cell.angle_beta   90.00
_cell.angle_gamma   90.00
#
_symmetry.space_group_name_H-M   'P 1'
#
loop_
_entity.id
_entity.type
_entity.pdbx_description
1 polymer ?
#
loop_
_entity_poly.entity_id
_entity_poly.type
_entity_poly.pdbx_seq_one_letter_code
_entity_poly.pdbx_strand_id
1 'polypeptide(L)'
;MLDEKKPLASFENLRVEFDTKDGKVVAVEDVSFQIKPKQTVCLVGESGSGKSVSSLSMMRLVEFGGGKLSGGKLFFTNNEGIKIDLSNSSQKQMRSIRGNEIGMIFQEPMTALNPVF
;
A
#
# COMPACT_ATOMS: atom_id res chain seq x y z
N MET A 1 20.59 3.46 -8.77
CA MET A 1 21.00 2.70 -7.57
C MET A 1 20.33 3.27 -6.33
N LEU A 2 19.84 2.43 -5.45
CA LEU A 2 19.16 2.88 -4.24
C LEU A 2 20.16 3.37 -3.20
N ASP A 3 19.84 4.51 -2.59
CA ASP A 3 20.58 5.03 -1.45
C ASP A 3 19.98 4.43 -0.18
N GLU A 4 20.76 3.68 0.59
CA GLU A 4 20.29 3.00 1.80
C GLU A 4 19.84 3.96 2.90
N LYS A 5 20.20 5.23 2.82
CA LYS A 5 19.79 6.25 3.79
C LYS A 5 18.44 6.88 3.45
N LYS A 6 17.98 6.75 2.19
CA LYS A 6 16.71 7.30 1.75
C LYS A 6 15.61 6.25 1.85
N PRO A 7 14.37 6.64 2.17
CA PRO A 7 13.29 5.67 2.23
C PRO A 7 13.03 4.98 0.91
N LEU A 8 12.83 3.67 0.95
CA LEU A 8 12.34 2.90 -0.19
C LEU A 8 10.85 3.12 -0.37
N ALA A 9 10.13 3.17 0.74
CA ALA A 9 8.70 3.45 0.77
C ALA A 9 8.40 4.40 1.91
N SER A 10 7.47 5.30 1.69
CA SER A 10 7.09 6.30 2.69
C SER A 10 5.58 6.48 2.71
N PHE A 11 5.00 6.33 3.89
CA PHE A 11 3.58 6.59 4.16
C PHE A 11 3.53 7.90 4.93
N GLU A 12 2.83 8.91 4.39
CA GLU A 12 2.73 10.23 5.01
C GLU A 12 1.27 10.57 5.25
N ASN A 13 0.84 10.49 6.50
CA ASN A 13 -0.52 10.84 6.93
C ASN A 13 -1.58 10.12 6.11
N LEU A 14 -1.37 8.84 5.85
CA LEU A 14 -2.25 8.03 5.02
C LEU A 14 -3.64 7.97 5.60
N ARG A 15 -4.63 8.20 4.75
CA ARG A 15 -6.05 8.04 5.09
C ARG A 15 -6.72 7.23 3.99
N VAL A 16 -7.43 6.19 4.40
CA VAL A 16 -8.16 5.31 3.47
C VAL A 16 -9.61 5.22 3.93
N GLU A 17 -10.53 5.45 3.02
CA GLU A 17 -11.95 5.34 3.26
C GLU A 17 -12.60 4.31 2.36
N PHE A 18 -13.65 3.68 2.85
CA PHE A 18 -14.50 2.79 2.06
C PHE A 18 -15.92 3.33 2.05
N ASP A 19 -16.55 3.29 0.89
CA ASP A 19 -17.98 3.60 0.77
C ASP A 19 -18.77 2.33 1.01
N THR A 20 -19.65 2.36 2.01
CA THR A 20 -20.52 1.24 2.35
C THR A 20 -21.98 1.67 2.25
N LYS A 21 -22.89 0.69 2.34
CA LYS A 21 -24.32 0.96 2.33
C LYS A 21 -24.74 1.88 3.49
N ASP A 22 -24.01 1.81 4.59
CA ASP A 22 -24.29 2.57 5.80
C ASP A 22 -23.50 3.88 5.88
N GLY A 23 -22.82 4.26 4.79
CA GLY A 23 -22.02 5.48 4.72
C GLY A 23 -20.55 5.20 4.56
N LYS A 24 -19.75 6.20 4.82
CA LYS A 24 -18.28 6.08 4.69
C LYS A 24 -17.67 5.51 5.95
N VAL A 25 -16.73 4.58 5.76
CA VAL A 25 -15.94 4.01 6.86
C VAL A 25 -14.49 4.40 6.66
N VAL A 26 -13.87 4.99 7.67
CA VAL A 26 -12.46 5.32 7.66
C VAL A 26 -11.69 4.11 8.18
N ALA A 27 -11.00 3.39 7.29
CA ALA A 27 -10.27 2.19 7.65
C ALA A 27 -8.86 2.51 8.16
N VAL A 28 -8.25 3.57 7.63
CA VAL A 28 -6.95 4.05 8.07
C VAL A 28 -7.02 5.55 8.22
N GLU A 29 -6.56 6.06 9.37
CA GLU A 29 -6.54 7.47 9.65
C GLU A 29 -5.16 7.87 10.16
N ASP A 30 -4.50 8.75 9.40
CA ASP A 30 -3.24 9.39 9.78
C ASP A 30 -2.13 8.41 10.14
N VAL A 31 -1.79 7.51 9.20
CA VAL A 31 -0.68 6.58 9.39
C VAL A 31 0.55 7.10 8.66
N SER A 32 1.67 7.16 9.38
CA SER A 32 2.95 7.62 8.84
C SER A 32 4.06 6.70 9.26
N PHE A 33 4.84 6.19 8.32
CA PHE A 33 6.06 5.45 8.59
C PHE A 33 6.86 5.32 7.30
N GLN A 34 8.10 4.86 7.44
CA GLN A 34 9.03 4.69 6.31
C GLN A 34 9.67 3.33 6.36
N ILE A 35 9.99 2.80 5.18
CA ILE A 35 10.75 1.57 5.02
C ILE A 35 12.00 1.94 4.23
N LYS A 36 13.17 1.68 4.79
CA LYS A 36 14.44 1.92 4.10
C LYS A 36 14.89 0.67 3.37
N PRO A 37 15.77 0.79 2.36
CA PRO A 37 16.31 -0.38 1.68
C PRO A 37 16.94 -1.36 2.66
N LYS A 38 16.76 -2.65 2.42
CA LYS A 38 17.29 -3.74 3.24
C LYS A 38 16.75 -3.78 4.67
N GLN A 39 15.64 -3.08 4.92
CA GLN A 39 15.02 -3.01 6.24
C GLN A 39 13.71 -3.80 6.23
N THR A 40 13.42 -4.46 7.35
CA THR A 40 12.14 -5.10 7.59
C THR A 40 11.37 -4.28 8.62
N VAL A 41 10.16 -3.90 8.29
CA VAL A 41 9.28 -3.16 9.20
C VAL A 41 8.07 -4.02 9.50
N CYS A 42 7.77 -4.22 10.78
CA CYS A 42 6.59 -4.95 11.22
C CYS A 42 5.49 -3.99 11.64
N LEU A 43 4.30 -4.19 11.09
CA LEU A 43 3.10 -3.50 11.54
C LEU A 43 2.34 -4.43 12.46
N VAL A 44 2.20 -4.03 13.71
CA VAL A 44 1.52 -4.83 14.71
C VAL A 44 0.21 -4.16 15.12
N GLY A 45 -0.77 -4.97 15.45
CA GLY A 45 -2.07 -4.48 15.86
C GLY A 45 -3.10 -5.58 15.77
N GLU A 46 -4.24 -5.34 16.38
CA GLU A 46 -5.34 -6.28 16.35
C GLU A 46 -6.05 -6.24 14.99
N SER A 47 -6.87 -7.24 14.74
CA SER A 47 -7.75 -7.28 13.58
C SER A 47 -8.58 -5.99 13.51
N GLY A 48 -8.64 -5.37 12.34
CA GLY A 48 -9.37 -4.11 12.19
C GLY A 48 -8.59 -2.86 12.51
N SER A 49 -7.29 -2.98 12.85
CA SER A 49 -6.46 -1.81 13.18
C SER A 49 -5.91 -1.08 11.95
N GLY A 50 -6.22 -1.55 10.73
CA GLY A 50 -5.79 -0.90 9.51
C GLY A 50 -4.47 -1.39 8.96
N LYS A 51 -3.82 -2.37 9.59
CA LYS A 51 -2.52 -2.84 9.12
C LYS A 51 -2.57 -3.48 7.74
N SER A 52 -3.58 -4.32 7.51
CA SER A 52 -3.77 -4.95 6.19
C SER A 52 -4.15 -3.94 5.12
N VAL A 53 -5.01 -2.99 5.47
CA VAL A 53 -5.44 -1.94 4.55
C VAL A 53 -4.25 -1.05 4.18
N SER A 54 -3.39 -0.72 5.15
CA SER A 54 -2.19 0.06 4.87
C SER A 54 -1.27 -0.65 3.88
N SER A 55 -1.08 -1.97 4.05
CA SER A 55 -0.26 -2.77 3.14
C SER A 55 -0.88 -2.84 1.74
N LEU A 56 -2.18 -3.05 1.65
CA LEU A 56 -2.89 -3.10 0.37
C LEU A 56 -2.83 -1.76 -0.36
N SER A 57 -2.71 -0.66 0.38
CA SER A 57 -2.64 0.67 -0.20
C SER A 57 -1.36 0.90 -0.99
N MET A 58 -0.26 0.25 -0.62
CA MET A 58 1.00 0.35 -1.38
C MET A 58 0.83 -0.10 -2.83
N MET A 59 0.00 -1.09 -3.07
CA MET A 59 -0.29 -1.57 -4.42
C MET A 59 -1.63 -1.01 -4.94
N ARG A 60 -2.25 -0.13 -4.18
CA ARG A 60 -3.58 0.43 -4.45
C ARG A 60 -4.64 -0.62 -4.69
N LEU A 61 -4.47 -1.79 -4.07
CA LEU A 61 -5.44 -2.87 -4.16
C LEU A 61 -6.72 -2.58 -3.40
N VAL A 62 -6.70 -1.62 -2.47
CA VAL A 62 -7.90 -1.21 -1.73
C VAL A 62 -8.99 -0.69 -2.66
N GLU A 63 -8.61 -0.14 -3.82
CA GLU A 63 -9.58 0.39 -4.79
C GLU A 63 -10.49 -0.69 -5.36
N PHE A 64 -9.99 -1.92 -5.48
CA PHE A 64 -10.80 -3.04 -5.98
C PHE A 64 -11.87 -3.49 -4.98
N GLY A 65 -11.70 -3.14 -3.72
CA GLY A 65 -12.68 -3.42 -2.68
C GLY A 65 -13.57 -2.22 -2.32
N GLY A 66 -13.56 -1.18 -3.16
CA GLY A 66 -14.36 0.01 -2.91
C GLY A 66 -13.68 1.05 -2.03
N GLY A 67 -12.38 0.86 -1.73
CA GLY A 67 -11.62 1.82 -0.96
C GLY A 67 -10.96 2.88 -1.82
N LYS A 68 -10.56 3.96 -1.19
CA LYS A 68 -9.78 5.00 -1.86
C LYS A 68 -8.82 5.66 -0.87
N LEU A 69 -7.72 6.16 -1.41
CA LEU A 69 -6.77 6.96 -0.65
C LEU A 69 -7.34 8.37 -0.58
N SER A 70 -7.95 8.70 0.55
CA SER A 70 -8.64 9.98 0.71
C SER A 70 -7.77 11.09 1.29
N GLY A 71 -6.57 10.75 1.76
CA GLY A 71 -5.65 11.73 2.29
C GLY A 71 -4.25 11.18 2.43
N GLY A 72 -3.30 12.08 2.59
CA GLY A 72 -1.90 11.73 2.72
C GLY A 72 -1.24 11.37 1.41
N LYS A 73 -0.04 10.81 1.51
CA LYS A 73 0.76 10.43 0.36
C LYS A 73 1.45 9.11 0.58
N LEU A 74 1.68 8.40 -0.53
CA LEU A 74 2.46 7.17 -0.56
C LEU A 74 3.56 7.33 -1.59
N PHE A 75 4.80 7.21 -1.17
CA PHE A 75 5.94 7.29 -2.07
C PHE A 75 6.66 5.96 -2.13
N PHE A 76 7.14 5.63 -3.31
CA PHE A 76 7.94 4.44 -3.56
C PHE A 76 9.11 4.83 -4.45
N THR A 77 10.32 4.38 -4.09
CA THR A 77 11.52 4.60 -4.90
C THR A 77 11.82 3.32 -5.67
N ASN A 78 11.81 3.40 -7.00
CA ASN A 78 12.02 2.22 -7.83
C ASN A 78 13.50 1.84 -7.93
N ASN A 79 13.80 0.79 -8.70
CA ASN A 79 15.17 0.28 -8.87
C ASN A 79 16.11 1.29 -9.50
N GLU A 80 15.60 2.28 -10.20
CA GLU A 80 16.39 3.33 -10.82
C GLU A 80 16.61 4.52 -9.89
N GLY A 81 16.12 4.45 -8.66
CA GLY A 81 16.24 5.53 -7.69
C GLY A 81 15.22 6.64 -7.88
N ILE A 82 14.20 6.43 -8.69
CA ILE A 82 13.18 7.44 -8.96
C ILE A 82 12.07 7.32 -7.92
N LYS A 83 11.76 8.44 -7.28
CA LYS A 83 10.67 8.54 -6.29
C LYS A 83 9.33 8.70 -7.02
N ILE A 84 8.43 7.78 -6.78
CA ILE A 84 7.11 7.76 -7.40
C ILE A 84 6.04 8.04 -6.35
N ASP A 85 5.13 8.97 -6.65
CA ASP A 85 3.96 9.22 -5.81
C ASP A 85 2.86 8.23 -6.20
N LEU A 86 2.74 7.15 -5.42
CA LEU A 86 1.76 6.10 -5.71
C LEU A 86 0.32 6.58 -5.56
N SER A 87 0.09 7.58 -4.71
CA SER A 87 -1.26 8.09 -4.50
C SER A 87 -1.82 8.80 -5.74
N ASN A 88 -0.93 9.28 -6.63
CA ASN A 88 -1.31 9.97 -7.86
C ASN A 88 -0.94 9.20 -9.13
N SER A 89 -0.46 7.96 -9.00
CA SER A 89 -0.07 7.15 -10.16
C SER A 89 -1.29 6.65 -10.92
N SER A 90 -1.16 6.57 -12.24
CA SER A 90 -2.22 6.02 -13.08
C SER A 90 -2.34 4.51 -12.88
N GLN A 91 -3.45 3.92 -13.31
CA GLN A 91 -3.61 2.46 -13.25
C GLN A 91 -2.57 1.75 -14.10
N LYS A 92 -2.18 2.36 -15.22
CA LYS A 92 -1.13 1.81 -16.07
C LYS A 92 0.21 1.75 -15.33
N GLN A 93 0.57 2.81 -14.61
CA GLN A 93 1.78 2.84 -13.79
C GLN A 93 1.71 1.81 -12.67
N MET A 94 0.57 1.70 -12.01
CA MET A 94 0.39 0.73 -10.94
C MET A 94 0.51 -0.71 -11.45
N ARG A 95 0.01 -0.99 -12.66
CA ARG A 95 0.15 -2.33 -13.25
C ARG A 95 1.61 -2.70 -13.51
N SER A 96 2.45 -1.72 -13.85
CA SER A 96 3.88 -1.99 -14.07
C SER A 96 4.62 -2.20 -12.75
N ILE A 97 4.10 -1.71 -11.64
CA ILE A 97 4.71 -1.84 -10.32
C ILE A 97 4.27 -3.13 -9.63
N ARG A 98 2.99 -3.47 -9.73
CA ARG A 98 2.42 -4.65 -9.08
C ARG A 98 3.07 -5.93 -9.57
N GLY A 99 3.56 -6.72 -8.61
CA GLY A 99 4.19 -8.01 -8.92
C GLY A 99 5.59 -7.93 -9.51
N ASN A 100 5.97 -6.79 -10.05
CA ASN A 100 7.28 -6.59 -10.65
C ASN A 100 8.25 -5.90 -9.68
N GLU A 101 7.81 -4.83 -9.05
CA GLU A 101 8.64 -4.10 -8.09
C GLU A 101 8.13 -4.23 -6.66
N ILE A 102 6.82 -4.41 -6.49
CA ILE A 102 6.20 -4.63 -5.19
C ILE A 102 5.35 -5.89 -5.29
N GLY A 103 5.64 -6.85 -4.44
CA GLY A 103 4.86 -8.08 -4.34
C GLY A 103 4.17 -8.18 -3.00
N MET A 104 3.19 -9.07 -2.90
CA MET A 104 2.43 -9.27 -1.67
C MET A 104 2.17 -10.75 -1.43
N ILE A 105 2.30 -11.15 -0.16
CA ILE A 105 1.92 -12.49 0.29
C ILE A 105 0.69 -12.30 1.17
N PHE A 106 -0.42 -12.90 0.75
CA PHE A 106 -1.67 -12.76 1.48
C PHE A 106 -1.71 -13.67 2.70
N GLN A 107 -2.57 -13.31 3.65
CA GLN A 107 -2.71 -14.06 4.90
C GLN A 107 -3.12 -15.51 4.66
N GLU A 108 -3.89 -15.77 3.61
CA GLU A 108 -4.31 -17.12 3.22
C GLU A 108 -3.71 -17.48 1.86
N PRO A 109 -2.45 -17.95 1.81
CA PRO A 109 -1.77 -18.19 0.53
C PRO A 109 -2.48 -19.18 -0.39
N MET A 110 -3.15 -20.18 0.15
CA MET A 110 -3.89 -21.15 -0.66
C MET A 110 -5.04 -20.50 -1.40
N THR A 111 -5.73 -19.56 -0.75
CA THR A 111 -6.79 -18.79 -1.39
C THR A 111 -6.21 -17.89 -2.47
N ALA A 112 -5.06 -17.28 -2.21
CA ALA A 112 -4.40 -16.41 -3.17
C ALA A 112 -3.96 -17.16 -4.44
N LEU A 113 -3.72 -18.46 -4.35
CA LEU A 113 -3.32 -19.29 -5.48
C LEU A 113 -4.51 -19.85 -6.26
N ASN A 114 -5.72 -19.60 -5.82
CA ASN A 114 -6.93 -20.09 -6.48
C ASN A 114 -7.07 -19.41 -7.86
N PRO A 115 -7.19 -20.18 -8.96
CA PRO A 115 -7.22 -19.60 -10.30
C PRO A 115 -8.48 -18.78 -10.63
N VAL A 116 -9.48 -18.78 -9.76
CA VAL A 116 -10.67 -17.95 -9.99
C VAL A 116 -10.49 -16.48 -9.56
N PHE A 117 -9.36 -16.18 -9.01
CA PHE A 117 -9.05 -14.79 -8.68
C PHE A 117 -8.99 -13.90 -9.91
#